data_2283ed3aa32bfe3c4b96571f31f6d769
#
_entry.id   2283ed3aa32bfe3c4b96571f31f6d769
#
_cell.length_a   1.000
_cell.length_b   1.000
_cell.length_c   1.000
_cell.angle_alpha   90.00
_cell.angle_beta   90.00
_cell.angle_gamma   90.00
#
_symmetry.space_group_name_H-M   'P 1'
#
loop_
_entity.id
_entity.type
_entity.pdbx_description
1 polymer ?
#
loop_
_entity_poly.entity_id
_entity_poly.type
_entity_poly.pdbx_seq_one_letter_code
_entity_poly.pdbx_strand_id
1 'polypeptide(L)'
;MSKPKLHFAHANSYPAGVYRQFFALLADDFDIQALDMHAHDPRYPVSDGWPQLVEEYINQLTSRYTEPVILVGHSLGGMLSLMVAHARPDLVRCVVMLDAPVVAGWRAFAWHMIKFTGNANNVPPAKFSIRRRNVWPDAQSAYEHFAGKDIFAAWAPGVLADYMDSGLTPHPDGVQLRFTREQETKVYATLPHHLPKLVRKPFPVPIGFIGGVDSWETSQSGLGHTRALVGEHFRIIPGGHLFPMETPAAAAAATREMIAGLLGQESFKKVLKNEALA
;
A
#
# COMPACT_ATOMS: atom_id res chain seq x y z
N MET A 1 21.54 -15.56 10.95
CA MET A 1 21.67 -14.17 10.54
C MET A 1 20.28 -13.57 10.58
N SER A 2 20.06 -12.47 11.29
CA SER A 2 18.77 -11.77 11.21
C SER A 2 18.67 -11.02 9.87
N LYS A 3 17.53 -11.11 9.19
CA LYS A 3 17.29 -10.39 7.94
C LYS A 3 16.85 -8.96 8.25
N PRO A 4 17.15 -7.96 7.37
CA PRO A 4 16.62 -6.60 7.52
C PRO A 4 15.11 -6.62 7.70
N LYS A 5 14.60 -5.86 8.68
CA LYS A 5 13.17 -5.76 8.94
C LYS A 5 12.49 -4.91 7.87
N LEU A 6 11.48 -5.48 7.24
CA LEU A 6 10.60 -4.82 6.28
C LEU A 6 9.17 -4.86 6.79
N HIS A 7 8.55 -3.69 6.96
CA HIS A 7 7.13 -3.61 7.27
C HIS A 7 6.34 -3.22 6.04
N PHE A 8 5.36 -4.05 5.67
CA PHE A 8 4.52 -3.84 4.51
C PHE A 8 3.16 -3.27 4.90
N ALA A 9 2.70 -2.25 4.16
CA ALA A 9 1.37 -1.69 4.27
C ALA A 9 0.59 -1.92 2.97
N HIS A 10 -0.57 -2.58 3.10
CA HIS A 10 -1.38 -3.04 1.97
C HIS A 10 -2.21 -1.91 1.33
N ALA A 11 -2.72 -2.16 0.11
CA ALA A 11 -3.66 -1.28 -0.58
C ALA A 11 -5.07 -1.34 0.03
N ASN A 12 -5.85 -0.28 -0.19
CA ASN A 12 -7.27 -0.27 0.19
C ASN A 12 -7.99 -1.49 -0.42
N SER A 13 -8.82 -2.16 0.34
CA SER A 13 -9.59 -3.36 -0.05
C SER A 13 -8.84 -4.70 -0.05
N TYR A 14 -7.51 -4.72 0.04
CA TYR A 14 -6.70 -5.92 -0.10
C TYR A 14 -5.90 -6.19 1.17
N PRO A 15 -6.38 -7.09 2.08
CA PRO A 15 -5.62 -7.50 3.27
C PRO A 15 -4.21 -8.00 2.95
N ALA A 16 -3.30 -7.95 3.91
CA ALA A 16 -1.89 -8.30 3.70
C ALA A 16 -1.68 -9.71 3.14
N GLY A 17 -2.57 -10.66 3.46
CA GLY A 17 -2.50 -12.04 2.97
C GLY A 17 -2.61 -12.18 1.45
N VAL A 18 -3.19 -11.19 0.75
CA VAL A 18 -3.25 -11.17 -0.72
C VAL A 18 -1.85 -11.08 -1.35
N TYR A 19 -0.88 -10.52 -0.62
CA TYR A 19 0.49 -10.32 -1.07
C TYR A 19 1.41 -11.52 -0.76
N ARG A 20 0.87 -12.69 -0.40
CA ARG A 20 1.62 -13.87 0.02
C ARG A 20 2.72 -14.25 -0.99
N GLN A 21 2.42 -14.24 -2.29
CA GLN A 21 3.41 -14.55 -3.33
C GLN A 21 4.50 -13.48 -3.43
N PHE A 22 4.14 -12.22 -3.36
CA PHE A 22 5.10 -11.11 -3.34
C PHE A 22 6.02 -11.20 -2.10
N PHE A 23 5.48 -11.52 -0.93
CA PHE A 23 6.27 -11.71 0.29
C PHE A 23 7.22 -12.91 0.19
N ALA A 24 6.74 -14.04 -0.34
CA ALA A 24 7.56 -15.24 -0.52
C ALA A 24 8.81 -14.96 -1.38
N LEU A 25 8.67 -14.12 -2.43
CA LEU A 25 9.77 -13.75 -3.31
C LEU A 25 10.80 -12.79 -2.67
N LEU A 26 10.46 -12.13 -1.58
CA LEU A 26 11.34 -11.23 -0.81
C LEU A 26 11.86 -11.88 0.48
N ALA A 27 11.29 -13.00 0.89
CA ALA A 27 11.55 -13.62 2.19
C ALA A 27 12.99 -14.10 2.39
N ASP A 28 13.74 -14.34 1.30
CA ASP A 28 15.16 -14.70 1.41
C ASP A 28 16.04 -13.52 1.84
N ASP A 29 15.63 -12.30 1.51
CA ASP A 29 16.40 -11.07 1.77
C ASP A 29 15.91 -10.29 2.99
N PHE A 30 14.62 -10.41 3.35
CA PHE A 30 13.98 -9.59 4.38
C PHE A 30 13.18 -10.43 5.39
N ASP A 31 13.14 -9.97 6.63
CA ASP A 31 12.12 -10.38 7.62
C ASP A 31 10.90 -9.46 7.43
N ILE A 32 9.85 -10.00 6.80
CA ILE A 32 8.68 -9.24 6.37
C ILE A 32 7.56 -9.40 7.39
N GLN A 33 7.06 -8.27 7.86
CA GLN A 33 5.85 -8.20 8.67
C GLN A 33 4.88 -7.19 8.06
N ALA A 34 3.60 -7.38 8.34
CA ALA A 34 2.53 -6.49 7.90
C ALA A 34 1.45 -6.40 8.98
N LEU A 35 0.71 -5.29 9.00
CA LEU A 35 -0.61 -5.27 9.61
C LEU A 35 -1.57 -5.99 8.67
N ASP A 36 -2.35 -6.92 9.19
CA ASP A 36 -3.28 -7.71 8.38
C ASP A 36 -4.31 -6.83 7.64
N MET A 37 -4.94 -5.90 8.34
CA MET A 37 -5.85 -4.90 7.77
C MET A 37 -5.72 -3.55 8.45
N HIS A 38 -5.39 -2.49 7.69
CA HIS A 38 -5.58 -1.10 8.09
C HIS A 38 -7.07 -0.73 8.07
N ALA A 39 -7.42 0.35 8.77
CA ALA A 39 -8.76 0.96 8.75
C ALA A 39 -9.89 0.13 9.40
N HIS A 40 -9.60 -0.94 10.12
CA HIS A 40 -10.61 -1.80 10.75
C HIS A 40 -10.51 -1.86 12.28
N ASP A 41 -9.47 -1.29 12.88
CA ASP A 41 -9.39 -1.16 14.33
C ASP A 41 -10.25 0.04 14.80
N PRO A 42 -11.29 -0.20 15.63
CA PRO A 42 -12.18 0.87 16.10
C PRO A 42 -11.47 1.96 16.93
N ARG A 43 -10.28 1.68 17.44
CA ARG A 43 -9.43 2.67 18.15
C ARG A 43 -8.88 3.72 17.19
N TYR A 44 -8.76 3.40 15.90
CA TYR A 44 -8.19 4.25 14.87
C TYR A 44 -9.19 4.47 13.73
N PRO A 45 -10.29 5.19 13.95
CA PRO A 45 -11.34 5.37 12.95
C PRO A 45 -10.82 6.13 11.73
N VAL A 46 -11.27 5.74 10.54
CA VAL A 46 -10.97 6.48 9.31
C VAL A 46 -11.60 7.87 9.37
N SER A 47 -10.77 8.88 9.25
CA SER A 47 -11.17 10.29 9.20
C SER A 47 -10.43 11.06 8.10
N ASP A 48 -10.81 12.32 7.85
CA ASP A 48 -10.26 13.10 6.75
C ASP A 48 -8.74 13.26 6.86
N GLY A 49 -8.05 12.86 5.79
CA GLY A 49 -6.59 12.91 5.72
C GLY A 49 -5.86 11.85 6.54
N TRP A 50 -6.57 10.90 7.17
CA TRP A 50 -6.08 9.67 7.80
C TRP A 50 -5.16 9.81 9.04
N PRO A 51 -5.31 10.81 9.92
CA PRO A 51 -4.41 10.96 11.05
C PRO A 51 -4.42 9.75 11.99
N GLN A 52 -5.58 9.12 12.24
CA GLN A 52 -5.68 7.94 13.09
C GLN A 52 -5.08 6.69 12.44
N LEU A 53 -5.14 6.55 11.11
CA LEU A 53 -4.45 5.44 10.43
C LEU A 53 -2.93 5.60 10.48
N VAL A 54 -2.43 6.84 10.47
CA VAL A 54 -1.00 7.11 10.70
C VAL A 54 -0.62 6.74 12.13
N GLU A 55 -1.44 7.06 13.11
CA GLU A 55 -1.25 6.68 14.51
C GLU A 55 -1.27 5.15 14.68
N GLU A 56 -2.24 4.45 14.08
CA GLU A 56 -2.30 2.98 14.04
C GLU A 56 -0.98 2.42 13.53
N TYR A 57 -0.48 2.94 12.41
CA TYR A 57 0.75 2.45 11.81
C TYR A 57 1.98 2.74 12.68
N ILE A 58 2.11 3.94 13.26
CA ILE A 58 3.18 4.28 14.21
C ILE A 58 3.16 3.32 15.41
N ASN A 59 1.98 3.05 15.98
CA ASN A 59 1.84 2.14 17.11
C ASN A 59 2.20 0.68 16.75
N GLN A 60 1.89 0.24 15.52
CA GLN A 60 2.35 -1.05 15.01
C GLN A 60 3.88 -1.12 14.92
N LEU A 61 4.53 -0.07 14.43
CA LEU A 61 5.98 -0.03 14.32
C LEU A 61 6.65 -0.01 15.70
N THR A 62 6.22 0.86 16.59
CA THR A 62 6.83 1.01 17.93
C THR A 62 6.62 -0.20 18.83
N SER A 63 5.53 -0.95 18.66
CA SER A 63 5.28 -2.17 19.43
C SER A 63 6.04 -3.40 18.93
N ARG A 64 6.46 -3.39 17.65
CA ARG A 64 7.09 -4.57 17.03
C ARG A 64 8.60 -4.45 16.84
N TYR A 65 9.11 -3.22 16.74
CA TYR A 65 10.50 -2.99 16.38
C TYR A 65 11.20 -2.07 17.36
N THR A 66 12.44 -2.42 17.67
CA THR A 66 13.36 -1.63 18.51
C THR A 66 14.31 -0.77 17.67
N GLU A 67 14.38 -0.99 16.34
CA GLU A 67 15.24 -0.30 15.40
C GLU A 67 14.43 0.20 14.20
N PRO A 68 14.94 1.23 13.49
CA PRO A 68 14.28 1.72 12.28
C PRO A 68 14.14 0.63 11.21
N VAL A 69 13.00 0.58 10.54
CA VAL A 69 12.65 -0.46 9.56
C VAL A 69 12.48 0.09 8.15
N ILE A 70 12.55 -0.78 7.16
CA ILE A 70 12.20 -0.46 5.77
C ILE A 70 10.68 -0.48 5.65
N LEU A 71 10.09 0.59 5.12
CA LEU A 71 8.66 0.61 4.81
C LEU A 71 8.45 0.37 3.32
N VAL A 72 7.61 -0.60 3.00
CA VAL A 72 7.12 -0.83 1.63
C VAL A 72 5.60 -0.73 1.68
N GLY A 73 5.01 0.14 0.87
CA GLY A 73 3.57 0.31 0.91
C GLY A 73 2.96 0.40 -0.49
N HIS A 74 1.83 -0.28 -0.67
CA HIS A 74 1.08 -0.27 -1.91
C HIS A 74 -0.12 0.68 -1.80
N SER A 75 -0.29 1.59 -2.77
CA SER A 75 -1.45 2.49 -2.85
C SER A 75 -1.69 3.23 -1.52
N LEU A 76 -2.81 2.97 -0.80
CA LEU A 76 -3.07 3.45 0.56
C LEU A 76 -1.83 3.31 1.46
N GLY A 77 -1.26 2.10 1.49
CA GLY A 77 -0.10 1.79 2.34
C GLY A 77 1.14 2.60 2.00
N GLY A 78 1.35 2.96 0.72
CA GLY A 78 2.45 3.83 0.30
C GLY A 78 2.27 5.27 0.78
N MET A 79 1.05 5.80 0.72
CA MET A 79 0.73 7.13 1.26
C MET A 79 0.86 7.15 2.78
N LEU A 80 0.37 6.13 3.50
CA LEU A 80 0.53 6.00 4.94
C LEU A 80 2.01 5.91 5.33
N SER A 81 2.82 5.14 4.59
CA SER A 81 4.27 5.02 4.84
C SER A 81 5.00 6.37 4.71
N LEU A 82 4.63 7.19 3.73
CA LEU A 82 5.15 8.56 3.61
C LEU A 82 4.76 9.43 4.81
N MET A 83 3.50 9.36 5.24
CA MET A 83 3.01 10.16 6.36
C MET A 83 3.67 9.75 7.68
N VAL A 84 3.86 8.45 7.88
CA VAL A 84 4.61 7.90 9.04
C VAL A 84 6.06 8.36 9.01
N ALA A 85 6.74 8.22 7.87
CA ALA A 85 8.14 8.64 7.72
C ALA A 85 8.32 10.16 7.92
N HIS A 86 7.32 10.97 7.56
CA HIS A 86 7.32 12.41 7.87
C HIS A 86 7.17 12.68 9.36
N ALA A 87 6.22 11.98 10.03
CA ALA A 87 5.90 12.18 11.44
C ALA A 87 6.96 11.58 12.38
N ARG A 88 7.52 10.42 12.04
CA ARG A 88 8.47 9.64 12.85
C ARG A 88 9.61 9.07 11.99
N PRO A 89 10.49 9.96 11.48
CA PRO A 89 11.63 9.53 10.67
C PRO A 89 12.61 8.63 11.43
N ASP A 90 12.63 8.72 12.74
CA ASP A 90 13.42 7.87 13.64
C ASP A 90 13.04 6.39 13.59
N LEU A 91 11.83 6.05 13.13
CA LEU A 91 11.35 4.67 12.98
C LEU A 91 11.62 4.08 11.59
N VAL A 92 12.11 4.88 10.63
CA VAL A 92 12.10 4.52 9.21
C VAL A 92 13.47 4.63 8.58
N ARG A 93 13.96 3.55 7.97
CA ARG A 93 15.20 3.53 7.19
C ARG A 93 15.05 4.14 5.80
N CYS A 94 14.02 3.72 5.09
CA CYS A 94 13.61 4.23 3.79
C CYS A 94 12.16 3.83 3.49
N VAL A 95 11.56 4.47 2.48
CA VAL A 95 10.20 4.15 2.01
C VAL A 95 10.23 3.77 0.54
N VAL A 96 9.61 2.65 0.17
CA VAL A 96 9.30 2.27 -1.21
C VAL A 96 7.79 2.31 -1.42
N MET A 97 7.37 3.21 -2.30
CA MET A 97 5.98 3.36 -2.70
C MET A 97 5.69 2.50 -3.93
N LEU A 98 4.76 1.55 -3.80
CA LEU A 98 4.25 0.74 -4.91
C LEU A 98 2.94 1.36 -5.38
N ASP A 99 2.92 1.92 -6.57
CA ASP A 99 1.79 2.60 -7.21
C ASP A 99 1.00 3.55 -6.29
N ALA A 100 1.73 4.32 -5.49
CA ALA A 100 1.19 5.30 -4.57
C ALA A 100 1.68 6.72 -4.90
N PRO A 101 1.29 7.28 -6.07
CA PRO A 101 1.74 8.59 -6.50
C PRO A 101 1.20 9.70 -5.59
N VAL A 102 2.00 10.75 -5.40
CA VAL A 102 1.58 11.93 -4.65
C VAL A 102 0.80 12.88 -5.57
N VAL A 103 -0.51 12.93 -5.37
CA VAL A 103 -1.40 13.85 -6.11
C VAL A 103 -1.16 15.28 -5.63
N ALA A 104 -0.77 16.18 -6.52
CA ALA A 104 -0.41 17.57 -6.19
C ALA A 104 -1.05 18.61 -7.13
N GLY A 105 -0.81 19.89 -6.84
CA GLY A 105 -1.27 21.02 -7.65
C GLY A 105 -2.80 21.12 -7.71
N TRP A 106 -3.32 21.45 -8.90
CA TRP A 106 -4.76 21.65 -9.11
C TRP A 106 -5.60 20.41 -8.82
N ARG A 107 -5.05 19.18 -9.00
CA ARG A 107 -5.74 17.92 -8.70
C ARG A 107 -5.99 17.76 -7.19
N ALA A 108 -4.99 18.05 -6.37
CA ALA A 108 -5.14 18.05 -4.92
C ALA A 108 -6.13 19.13 -4.46
N PHE A 109 -6.11 20.31 -5.08
CA PHE A 109 -7.08 21.38 -4.82
C PHE A 109 -8.50 20.99 -5.24
N ALA A 110 -8.68 20.41 -6.43
CA ALA A 110 -9.98 19.92 -6.88
C ALA A 110 -10.54 18.86 -5.93
N TRP A 111 -9.70 17.92 -5.46
CA TRP A 111 -10.11 16.93 -4.48
C TRP A 111 -10.51 17.57 -3.14
N HIS A 112 -9.75 18.56 -2.67
CA HIS A 112 -10.13 19.34 -1.48
C HIS A 112 -11.51 20.00 -1.64
N MET A 113 -11.79 20.60 -2.79
CA MET A 113 -13.10 21.22 -3.07
C MET A 113 -14.23 20.19 -3.11
N ILE A 114 -14.01 19.02 -3.71
CA ILE A 114 -15.00 17.92 -3.72
C ILE A 114 -15.34 17.49 -2.29
N LYS A 115 -14.33 17.36 -1.41
CA LYS A 115 -14.56 17.04 0.01
C LYS A 115 -15.29 18.17 0.74
N PHE A 116 -14.87 19.41 0.52
CA PHE A 116 -15.48 20.59 1.14
C PHE A 116 -16.98 20.72 0.80
N THR A 117 -17.39 20.35 -0.41
CA THR A 117 -18.80 20.35 -0.82
C THR A 117 -19.59 19.11 -0.37
N GLY A 118 -18.97 18.19 0.37
CA GLY A 118 -19.60 16.95 0.83
C GLY A 118 -19.83 15.90 -0.26
N ASN A 119 -19.26 16.08 -1.46
CA ASN A 119 -19.50 15.21 -2.61
C ASN A 119 -18.50 14.04 -2.75
N ALA A 120 -17.59 13.83 -1.81
CA ALA A 120 -16.55 12.81 -1.91
C ALA A 120 -17.10 11.37 -2.12
N ASN A 121 -18.23 11.04 -1.51
CA ASN A 121 -18.89 9.74 -1.69
C ASN A 121 -19.55 9.57 -3.06
N ASN A 122 -19.78 10.63 -3.81
CA ASN A 122 -20.41 10.63 -5.11
C ASN A 122 -19.43 10.53 -6.28
N VAL A 123 -18.12 10.57 -5.99
CA VAL A 123 -17.05 10.50 -6.99
C VAL A 123 -16.39 9.12 -6.97
N PRO A 124 -16.03 8.54 -8.14
CA PRO A 124 -15.21 7.32 -8.17
C PRO A 124 -13.87 7.53 -7.46
N PRO A 125 -13.32 6.50 -6.77
CA PRO A 125 -13.88 5.14 -6.63
C PRO A 125 -14.89 4.95 -5.49
N ALA A 126 -15.05 5.92 -4.56
CA ALA A 126 -15.96 5.82 -3.42
C ALA A 126 -17.41 5.50 -3.82
N LYS A 127 -17.90 6.13 -4.90
CA LYS A 127 -19.23 5.90 -5.45
C LYS A 127 -19.49 4.43 -5.82
N PHE A 128 -18.47 3.72 -6.25
CA PHE A 128 -18.58 2.32 -6.67
C PHE A 128 -18.35 1.35 -5.52
N SER A 129 -17.41 1.65 -4.63
CA SER A 129 -17.06 0.77 -3.51
C SER A 129 -18.24 0.50 -2.58
N ILE A 130 -19.04 1.51 -2.25
CA ILE A 130 -20.21 1.35 -1.37
C ILE A 130 -21.31 0.44 -1.95
N ARG A 131 -21.34 0.29 -3.27
CA ARG A 131 -22.36 -0.48 -3.99
C ARG A 131 -21.91 -1.89 -4.37
N ARG A 132 -20.63 -2.22 -4.15
CA ARG A 132 -20.12 -3.53 -4.53
C ARG A 132 -20.77 -4.63 -3.72
N ARG A 133 -20.96 -5.80 -4.36
CA ARG A 133 -21.36 -7.00 -3.65
C ARG A 133 -20.29 -7.38 -2.62
N ASN A 134 -20.71 -7.75 -1.42
CA ASN A 134 -19.80 -8.08 -0.32
C ASN A 134 -20.20 -9.37 0.42
N VAL A 135 -21.32 -10.02 0.06
CA VAL A 135 -21.78 -11.30 0.64
C VAL A 135 -22.09 -12.29 -0.48
N TRP A 136 -21.69 -13.55 -0.28
CA TRP A 136 -21.91 -14.69 -1.19
C TRP A 136 -22.36 -15.90 -0.37
N PRO A 137 -23.10 -16.86 -0.99
CA PRO A 137 -23.55 -18.09 -0.31
C PRO A 137 -22.41 -18.94 0.24
N ASP A 138 -21.24 -18.93 -0.46
CA ASP A 138 -20.05 -19.70 -0.12
C ASP A 138 -18.80 -19.09 -0.76
N ALA A 139 -17.63 -19.59 -0.39
CA ALA A 139 -16.34 -19.13 -0.89
C ALA A 139 -16.14 -19.39 -2.40
N GLN A 140 -16.73 -20.48 -2.93
CA GLN A 140 -16.66 -20.81 -4.35
C GLN A 140 -17.41 -19.77 -5.20
N SER A 141 -18.62 -19.39 -4.77
CA SER A 141 -19.43 -18.34 -5.41
C SER A 141 -18.73 -16.97 -5.35
N ALA A 142 -17.99 -16.68 -4.27
CA ALA A 142 -17.16 -15.47 -4.17
C ALA A 142 -16.01 -15.54 -5.16
N TYR A 143 -15.28 -16.65 -5.22
CA TYR A 143 -14.18 -16.86 -6.15
C TYR A 143 -14.64 -16.66 -7.61
N GLU A 144 -15.72 -17.32 -8.03
CA GLU A 144 -16.30 -17.22 -9.39
C GLU A 144 -16.70 -15.77 -9.73
N HIS A 145 -17.29 -15.06 -8.76
CA HIS A 145 -17.64 -13.65 -8.92
C HIS A 145 -16.43 -12.75 -9.20
N PHE A 146 -15.30 -12.99 -8.53
CA PHE A 146 -14.07 -12.22 -8.75
C PHE A 146 -13.34 -12.69 -10.01
N ALA A 147 -13.22 -13.99 -10.24
CA ALA A 147 -12.59 -14.56 -11.43
C ALA A 147 -13.24 -14.10 -12.75
N GLY A 148 -14.54 -13.80 -12.73
CA GLY A 148 -15.26 -13.26 -13.88
C GLY A 148 -15.04 -11.76 -14.16
N LYS A 149 -14.13 -11.08 -13.45
CA LYS A 149 -13.86 -9.65 -13.66
C LYS A 149 -12.46 -9.45 -14.24
N ASP A 150 -12.32 -8.60 -15.24
CA ASP A 150 -11.08 -8.33 -15.96
C ASP A 150 -9.93 -7.93 -15.04
N ILE A 151 -10.20 -7.15 -14.00
CA ILE A 151 -9.18 -6.70 -13.05
C ILE A 151 -8.49 -7.87 -12.31
N PHE A 152 -9.20 -8.97 -12.05
CA PHE A 152 -8.66 -10.16 -11.39
C PHE A 152 -8.12 -11.17 -12.39
N ALA A 153 -8.55 -11.11 -13.65
CA ALA A 153 -8.02 -11.95 -14.72
C ALA A 153 -6.53 -11.67 -15.03
N ALA A 154 -6.06 -10.45 -14.74
CA ALA A 154 -4.67 -10.05 -14.89
C ALA A 154 -3.76 -10.56 -13.75
N TRP A 155 -4.34 -11.08 -12.65
CA TRP A 155 -3.55 -11.53 -11.50
C TRP A 155 -2.77 -12.81 -11.77
N ALA A 156 -1.60 -12.93 -11.19
CA ALA A 156 -0.81 -14.15 -11.31
C ALA A 156 -1.56 -15.38 -10.76
N PRO A 157 -1.30 -16.57 -11.32
CA PRO A 157 -1.94 -17.79 -10.87
C PRO A 157 -1.83 -17.99 -9.35
N GLY A 158 -2.95 -18.28 -8.68
CA GLY A 158 -3.02 -18.51 -7.24
C GLY A 158 -3.27 -17.25 -6.39
N VAL A 159 -3.00 -16.04 -6.88
CA VAL A 159 -3.20 -14.81 -6.08
C VAL A 159 -4.68 -14.57 -5.76
N LEU A 160 -5.59 -14.92 -6.67
CA LEU A 160 -7.02 -14.82 -6.37
C LEU A 160 -7.44 -15.82 -5.27
N ALA A 161 -6.83 -17.00 -5.20
CA ALA A 161 -7.04 -17.94 -4.10
C ALA A 161 -6.52 -17.36 -2.78
N ASP A 162 -5.33 -16.74 -2.77
CA ASP A 162 -4.80 -16.01 -1.60
C ASP A 162 -5.74 -14.90 -1.14
N TYR A 163 -6.41 -14.20 -2.08
CA TYR A 163 -7.42 -13.19 -1.74
C TYR A 163 -8.67 -13.82 -1.11
N MET A 164 -9.16 -14.95 -1.63
CA MET A 164 -10.31 -15.63 -1.00
C MET A 164 -9.98 -16.13 0.40
N ASP A 165 -8.78 -16.70 0.57
CA ASP A 165 -8.30 -17.23 1.85
C ASP A 165 -8.15 -16.13 2.92
N SER A 166 -7.55 -15.00 2.58
CA SER A 166 -7.27 -13.90 3.50
C SER A 166 -8.39 -12.83 3.58
N GLY A 167 -9.19 -12.70 2.53
CA GLY A 167 -10.15 -11.61 2.34
C GLY A 167 -11.60 -11.96 2.67
N LEU A 168 -11.93 -13.23 2.98
CA LEU A 168 -13.26 -13.66 3.37
C LEU A 168 -13.37 -13.97 4.86
N THR A 169 -14.59 -13.81 5.40
CA THR A 169 -14.96 -14.20 6.76
C THR A 169 -16.39 -14.79 6.76
N PRO A 170 -16.73 -15.64 7.72
CA PRO A 170 -18.11 -16.16 7.84
C PRO A 170 -19.14 -15.05 7.96
N HIS A 171 -20.33 -15.31 7.39
CA HIS A 171 -21.52 -14.47 7.46
C HIS A 171 -22.74 -15.38 7.63
N PRO A 172 -23.86 -14.97 8.29
CA PRO A 172 -25.06 -15.79 8.43
C PRO A 172 -25.60 -16.35 7.11
N ASP A 173 -25.46 -15.62 6.00
CA ASP A 173 -25.88 -16.02 4.67
C ASP A 173 -24.73 -16.63 3.82
N GLY A 174 -23.62 -17.07 4.46
CA GLY A 174 -22.49 -17.69 3.78
C GLY A 174 -21.14 -17.06 4.14
N VAL A 175 -20.54 -16.26 3.24
CA VAL A 175 -19.26 -15.56 3.43
C VAL A 175 -19.35 -14.11 3.01
N GLN A 176 -18.53 -13.25 3.65
CA GLN A 176 -18.44 -11.84 3.29
C GLN A 176 -16.99 -11.39 3.19
N LEU A 177 -16.76 -10.23 2.54
CA LEU A 177 -15.46 -9.58 2.57
C LEU A 177 -15.11 -9.10 3.98
N ARG A 178 -13.91 -9.45 4.45
CA ARG A 178 -13.34 -8.95 5.71
C ARG A 178 -13.08 -7.45 5.63
N PHE A 179 -12.52 -6.99 4.51
CA PHE A 179 -12.37 -5.56 4.25
C PHE A 179 -13.73 -5.00 3.84
N THR A 180 -14.41 -4.34 4.76
CA THR A 180 -15.79 -3.91 4.56
C THR A 180 -15.88 -2.79 3.52
N ARG A 181 -16.91 -2.81 2.68
CA ARG A 181 -17.15 -1.76 1.67
C ARG A 181 -17.34 -0.37 2.29
N GLU A 182 -17.84 -0.31 3.52
CA GLU A 182 -18.03 0.93 4.29
C GLU A 182 -16.68 1.56 4.64
N GLN A 183 -15.72 0.77 5.13
CA GLN A 183 -14.36 1.27 5.42
C GLN A 183 -13.60 1.59 4.14
N GLU A 184 -13.71 0.73 3.12
CA GLU A 184 -13.13 1.01 1.80
C GLU A 184 -13.60 2.36 1.25
N THR A 185 -14.92 2.62 1.30
CA THR A 185 -15.52 3.87 0.84
C THR A 185 -15.03 5.06 1.65
N LYS A 186 -14.96 4.94 2.98
CA LYS A 186 -14.43 5.98 3.84
C LYS A 186 -12.98 6.33 3.49
N VAL A 187 -12.12 5.32 3.29
CA VAL A 187 -10.72 5.55 2.88
C VAL A 187 -10.67 6.35 1.59
N TYR A 188 -11.44 5.99 0.56
CA TYR A 188 -11.49 6.75 -0.69
C TYR A 188 -12.04 8.18 -0.50
N ALA A 189 -13.11 8.33 0.26
CA ALA A 189 -13.74 9.64 0.47
C ALA A 189 -12.88 10.63 1.29
N THR A 190 -11.90 10.12 2.01
CA THR A 190 -11.06 10.90 2.94
C THR A 190 -9.60 11.00 2.52
N LEU A 191 -9.27 10.70 1.25
CA LEU A 191 -7.91 10.79 0.70
C LEU A 191 -7.20 12.10 1.10
N PRO A 192 -5.89 12.03 1.49
CA PRO A 192 -5.16 13.16 2.06
C PRO A 192 -4.75 14.17 0.98
N HIS A 193 -5.60 15.15 0.67
CA HIS A 193 -5.30 16.24 -0.27
C HIS A 193 -4.13 17.13 0.17
N HIS A 194 -3.77 17.08 1.45
CA HIS A 194 -2.65 17.83 2.04
C HIS A 194 -1.31 17.10 1.93
N LEU A 195 -1.28 15.84 1.49
CA LEU A 195 -0.06 15.03 1.39
C LEU A 195 1.10 15.74 0.68
N PRO A 196 0.93 16.44 -0.46
CA PRO A 196 2.03 17.13 -1.11
C PRO A 196 2.62 18.29 -0.29
N LYS A 197 1.93 18.76 0.74
CA LYS A 197 2.48 19.77 1.68
C LYS A 197 3.38 19.12 2.74
N LEU A 198 3.10 17.89 3.12
CA LEU A 198 3.90 17.13 4.09
C LEU A 198 5.18 16.57 3.44
N VAL A 199 5.06 16.08 2.19
CA VAL A 199 6.16 15.36 1.51
C VAL A 199 6.91 16.29 0.55
N ARG A 200 7.83 17.08 1.09
CA ARG A 200 8.67 18.04 0.34
C ARG A 200 10.15 17.69 0.47
N LYS A 201 10.96 18.10 -0.50
CA LYS A 201 12.42 18.04 -0.37
C LYS A 201 12.97 19.19 0.50
N PRO A 202 13.96 18.93 1.36
CA PRO A 202 14.49 17.61 1.69
C PRO A 202 13.47 16.79 2.49
N PHE A 203 13.28 15.51 2.13
CA PHE A 203 12.47 14.59 2.91
C PHE A 203 13.38 13.87 3.94
N PRO A 204 12.90 13.59 5.17
CA PRO A 204 13.77 13.16 6.27
C PRO A 204 14.41 11.78 6.08
N VAL A 205 13.87 10.94 5.19
CA VAL A 205 14.41 9.61 4.89
C VAL A 205 14.46 9.37 3.38
N PRO A 206 15.30 8.45 2.88
CA PRO A 206 15.31 8.06 1.46
C PRO A 206 13.95 7.49 1.04
N ILE A 207 13.47 7.90 -0.15
CA ILE A 207 12.21 7.44 -0.71
C ILE A 207 12.34 7.08 -2.18
N GLY A 208 11.64 6.01 -2.58
CA GLY A 208 11.55 5.55 -3.96
C GLY A 208 10.11 5.27 -4.38
N PHE A 209 9.86 5.30 -5.68
CA PHE A 209 8.57 5.02 -6.28
C PHE A 209 8.69 3.98 -7.39
N ILE A 210 7.81 3.00 -7.36
CA ILE A 210 7.63 2.00 -8.41
C ILE A 210 6.17 2.07 -8.84
N GLY A 211 5.91 2.34 -10.13
CA GLY A 211 4.57 2.38 -10.71
C GLY A 211 4.36 1.34 -11.79
N GLY A 212 3.11 0.96 -12.02
CA GLY A 212 2.73 0.11 -13.16
C GLY A 212 2.62 0.93 -14.45
N VAL A 213 3.10 0.39 -15.58
CA VAL A 213 3.03 1.06 -16.89
C VAL A 213 1.58 1.26 -17.35
N ASP A 214 0.71 0.31 -16.99
CA ASP A 214 -0.71 0.32 -17.34
C ASP A 214 -1.60 0.87 -16.21
N SER A 215 -0.99 1.42 -15.14
CA SER A 215 -1.74 1.99 -14.01
C SER A 215 -2.49 3.25 -14.43
N TRP A 216 -3.82 3.16 -14.38
CA TRP A 216 -4.69 4.31 -14.59
C TRP A 216 -4.53 5.34 -13.46
N GLU A 217 -4.40 4.90 -12.22
CA GLU A 217 -4.21 5.72 -11.01
C GLU A 217 -2.93 6.55 -11.12
N THR A 218 -1.84 5.93 -11.53
CA THR A 218 -0.55 6.60 -11.76
C THR A 218 -0.65 7.61 -12.90
N SER A 219 -1.31 7.27 -14.01
CA SER A 219 -1.48 8.19 -15.15
C SER A 219 -2.35 9.40 -14.79
N GLN A 220 -3.41 9.22 -14.04
CA GLN A 220 -4.34 10.29 -13.64
C GLN A 220 -3.78 11.21 -12.53
N SER A 221 -2.90 10.71 -11.68
CA SER A 221 -2.36 11.48 -10.54
C SER A 221 -1.46 12.65 -10.97
N GLY A 222 -0.83 12.57 -12.13
CA GLY A 222 0.18 13.52 -12.59
C GLY A 222 1.51 13.34 -11.84
N LEU A 223 2.41 12.55 -12.41
CA LEU A 223 3.66 12.09 -11.78
C LEU A 223 4.72 13.18 -11.50
N GLY A 224 4.51 14.44 -11.92
CA GLY A 224 5.52 15.49 -11.79
C GLY A 224 6.00 15.71 -10.36
N HIS A 225 5.07 15.75 -9.39
CA HIS A 225 5.43 15.92 -7.99
C HIS A 225 6.15 14.68 -7.42
N THR A 226 5.65 13.48 -7.75
CA THR A 226 6.28 12.22 -7.33
C THR A 226 7.70 12.10 -7.88
N ARG A 227 7.92 12.39 -9.18
CA ARG A 227 9.26 12.40 -9.78
C ARG A 227 10.20 13.43 -9.12
N ALA A 228 9.70 14.64 -8.88
CA ALA A 228 10.49 15.67 -8.18
C ALA A 228 10.85 15.23 -6.77
N LEU A 229 9.95 14.53 -6.07
CA LEU A 229 10.15 14.05 -4.70
C LEU A 229 11.21 12.93 -4.64
N VAL A 230 11.12 11.91 -5.47
CA VAL A 230 11.99 10.73 -5.39
C VAL A 230 13.28 10.85 -6.23
N GLY A 231 13.33 11.76 -7.22
CA GLY A 231 14.49 11.95 -8.09
C GLY A 231 14.79 10.73 -8.95
N GLU A 232 16.03 10.22 -8.89
CA GLU A 232 16.47 9.03 -9.64
C GLU A 232 15.83 7.72 -9.16
N HIS A 233 15.28 7.69 -7.95
CA HIS A 233 14.58 6.54 -7.39
C HIS A 233 13.13 6.44 -7.88
N PHE A 234 12.93 6.68 -9.18
CA PHE A 234 11.66 6.57 -9.89
C PHE A 234 11.73 5.44 -10.92
N ARG A 235 10.84 4.46 -10.82
CA ARG A 235 10.79 3.30 -11.73
C ARG A 235 9.38 3.01 -12.19
N ILE A 236 9.24 2.57 -13.44
CA ILE A 236 8.00 2.02 -14.01
C ILE A 236 8.29 0.57 -14.42
N ILE A 237 7.36 -0.33 -14.09
CA ILE A 237 7.46 -1.77 -14.42
C ILE A 237 6.19 -2.23 -15.13
N PRO A 238 6.18 -3.40 -15.79
CA PRO A 238 4.97 -3.98 -16.37
C PRO A 238 3.88 -4.22 -15.33
N GLY A 239 2.62 -4.03 -15.73
CA GLY A 239 1.41 -4.24 -14.94
C GLY A 239 0.62 -2.95 -14.67
N GLY A 240 -0.58 -3.13 -14.14
CA GLY A 240 -1.51 -2.07 -13.74
C GLY A 240 -1.27 -1.56 -12.32
N HIS A 241 -2.31 -0.97 -11.73
CA HIS A 241 -2.27 -0.53 -10.33
C HIS A 241 -1.95 -1.69 -9.36
N LEU A 242 -2.45 -2.87 -9.68
CA LEU A 242 -2.30 -4.07 -8.86
C LEU A 242 -1.10 -4.95 -9.26
N PHE A 243 -0.05 -4.36 -9.84
CA PHE A 243 1.13 -5.12 -10.30
C PHE A 243 1.76 -6.04 -9.23
N PRO A 244 1.68 -5.77 -7.90
CA PRO A 244 2.16 -6.75 -6.92
C PRO A 244 1.39 -8.09 -6.94
N MET A 245 0.15 -8.08 -7.44
CA MET A 245 -0.70 -9.26 -7.66
C MET A 245 -0.59 -9.78 -9.10
N GLU A 246 -0.41 -8.90 -10.07
CA GLU A 246 -0.35 -9.25 -11.50
C GLU A 246 1.00 -9.85 -11.89
N THR A 247 2.09 -9.24 -11.42
CA THR A 247 3.48 -9.60 -11.75
C THR A 247 4.35 -9.63 -10.49
N PRO A 248 4.04 -10.49 -9.49
CA PRO A 248 4.71 -10.49 -8.19
C PRO A 248 6.23 -10.65 -8.28
N ALA A 249 6.74 -11.41 -9.27
CA ALA A 249 8.18 -11.58 -9.46
C ALA A 249 8.87 -10.28 -9.90
N ALA A 250 8.30 -9.55 -10.87
CA ALA A 250 8.82 -8.27 -11.32
C ALA A 250 8.72 -7.20 -10.21
N ALA A 251 7.60 -7.20 -9.48
CA ALA A 251 7.39 -6.32 -8.33
C ALA A 251 8.43 -6.55 -7.22
N ALA A 252 8.69 -7.82 -6.86
CA ALA A 252 9.68 -8.17 -5.84
C ALA A 252 11.11 -7.80 -6.27
N ALA A 253 11.49 -8.10 -7.51
CA ALA A 253 12.80 -7.74 -8.05
C ALA A 253 13.01 -6.22 -8.02
N ALA A 254 12.03 -5.45 -8.52
CA ALA A 254 12.08 -3.99 -8.53
C ALA A 254 12.14 -3.40 -7.11
N THR A 255 11.40 -3.97 -6.16
CA THR A 255 11.40 -3.56 -4.75
C THR A 255 12.78 -3.79 -4.11
N ARG A 256 13.38 -4.96 -4.31
CA ARG A 256 14.73 -5.29 -3.82
C ARG A 256 15.78 -4.31 -4.36
N GLU A 257 15.78 -4.07 -5.66
CA GLU A 257 16.71 -3.16 -6.31
C GLU A 257 16.51 -1.71 -5.83
N MET A 258 15.26 -1.28 -5.64
CA MET A 258 14.93 0.04 -5.11
C MET A 258 15.47 0.22 -3.69
N ILE A 259 15.24 -0.74 -2.81
CA ILE A 259 15.76 -0.70 -1.43
C ILE A 259 17.30 -0.63 -1.44
N ALA A 260 17.95 -1.46 -2.27
CA ALA A 260 19.42 -1.44 -2.40
C ALA A 260 19.93 -0.09 -2.89
N GLY A 261 19.26 0.56 -3.83
CA GLY A 261 19.59 1.90 -4.31
C GLY A 261 19.44 2.97 -3.22
N LEU A 262 18.32 2.95 -2.49
CA LEU A 262 18.01 3.92 -1.43
C LEU A 262 18.96 3.85 -0.23
N LEU A 263 19.39 2.65 0.16
CA LEU A 263 20.29 2.45 1.29
C LEU A 263 21.76 2.53 0.90
N GLY A 264 22.08 2.59 -0.40
CA GLY A 264 23.43 2.44 -0.94
C GLY A 264 23.88 0.98 -0.93
N GLN A 265 24.52 0.52 -2.01
CA GLN A 265 24.90 -0.90 -2.15
C GLN A 265 25.81 -1.41 -1.04
N GLU A 266 26.73 -0.58 -0.54
CA GLU A 266 27.61 -0.96 0.58
C GLU A 266 26.86 -1.02 1.91
N SER A 267 25.97 -0.07 2.18
CA SER A 267 25.13 -0.07 3.38
C SER A 267 24.14 -1.22 3.37
N PHE A 268 23.56 -1.54 2.22
CA PHE A 268 22.66 -2.70 2.04
C PHE A 268 23.41 -4.01 2.27
N LYS A 269 24.61 -4.18 1.68
CA LYS A 269 25.48 -5.35 1.94
C LYS A 269 25.94 -5.41 3.40
N LYS A 270 26.14 -4.27 4.06
CA LYS A 270 26.55 -4.18 5.46
C LYS A 270 25.39 -4.50 6.40
N VAL A 271 24.17 -4.11 6.05
CA VAL A 271 22.94 -4.51 6.72
C VAL A 271 22.74 -6.02 6.62
N LEU A 272 22.96 -6.60 5.44
CA LEU A 272 22.93 -8.06 5.23
C LEU A 272 24.11 -8.80 5.93
N LYS A 273 25.27 -8.13 6.19
CA LYS A 273 26.45 -8.72 6.82
C LYS A 273 26.56 -8.48 8.33
N ASN A 274 26.17 -7.31 8.84
CA ASN A 274 26.31 -7.00 10.29
C ASN A 274 25.32 -7.80 11.16
N GLU A 275 24.21 -8.21 10.58
CA GLU A 275 23.30 -9.17 11.19
C GLU A 275 23.84 -10.62 11.09
N ALA A 276 24.98 -10.80 10.43
CA ALA A 276 25.73 -12.07 10.34
C ALA A 276 26.65 -12.33 11.54
N LEU A 277 26.87 -11.34 12.41
CA LEU A 277 27.86 -11.38 13.49
C LEU A 277 27.25 -11.14 14.88
N ALA A 278 25.92 -10.99 15.00
CA ALA A 278 25.16 -10.94 16.25
C ALA A 278 24.33 -12.21 16.45
#